data_dfd7698b30e8441d3374f8179c281868
#
_entry.id   dfd7698b30e8441d3374f8179c281868
#
_cell.length_a   1.000
_cell.length_b   1.000
_cell.length_c   1.000
_cell.angle_alpha   90.00
_cell.angle_beta   90.00
_cell.angle_gamma   90.00
#
_symmetry.space_group_name_H-M   'P 1'
#
loop_
_entity.id
_entity.type
_entity.pdbx_description
1 polymer ?
#
loop_
_entity_poly.entity_id
_entity_poly.type
_entity_poly.pdbx_seq_one_letter_code
_entity_poly.pdbx_strand_id
1 'polypeptide(L)'
;PKINLNLLYNKIYRNFIEAIDAIDNGMPICDGKQNYIILTGISSRVSYLNPEWNEECDDNILNQRFSKSLKLVEKEFKEHIYYLYNSWLSAYNIVNNSINNRYNIHISGQIIVLERYCPWNAHLSIIEYDLRIKSHIKFVIYKSKYNNTWNINTVNNQRFPIFMCSATNIYDCIFINDVGTYSCNKTLQGAISMCSYILNL
;
A
#
# COMPACT_ATOMS: atom_id res chain seq x y z
N PRO A 1 -10.47 43.96 -11.59
CA PRO A 1 -11.10 42.83 -12.29
C PRO A 1 -11.92 42.01 -11.30
N LYS A 2 -13.21 41.76 -11.62
CA LYS A 2 -14.04 40.86 -10.80
C LYS A 2 -13.43 39.44 -10.89
N ILE A 3 -12.97 38.90 -9.76
CA ILE A 3 -12.48 37.53 -9.68
C ILE A 3 -13.64 36.60 -9.96
N ASN A 4 -13.51 35.73 -10.98
CA ASN A 4 -14.48 34.67 -11.22
C ASN A 4 -14.24 33.51 -10.26
N LEU A 5 -14.86 33.58 -9.09
CA LEU A 5 -14.68 32.59 -8.01
C LEU A 5 -15.06 31.18 -8.43
N ASN A 6 -16.06 31.01 -9.28
CA ASN A 6 -16.46 29.68 -9.77
C ASN A 6 -15.41 29.06 -10.67
N LEU A 7 -14.78 29.86 -11.54
CA LEU A 7 -13.67 29.40 -12.38
C LEU A 7 -12.47 28.98 -11.54
N LEU A 8 -12.13 29.79 -10.53
CA LEU A 8 -11.02 29.50 -9.63
C LEU A 8 -11.30 28.24 -8.79
N TYR A 9 -12.49 28.11 -8.24
CA TYR A 9 -12.93 26.93 -7.49
C TYR A 9 -12.80 25.64 -8.32
N ASN A 10 -13.38 25.63 -9.53
CA ASN A 10 -13.33 24.47 -10.42
C ASN A 10 -11.87 24.12 -10.79
N LYS A 11 -11.00 25.11 -10.95
CA LYS A 11 -9.58 24.87 -11.26
C LYS A 11 -8.83 24.25 -10.08
N ILE A 12 -9.06 24.75 -8.86
CA ILE A 12 -8.48 24.19 -7.63
C ILE A 12 -8.97 22.77 -7.42
N TYR A 13 -10.28 22.54 -7.53
CA TYR A 13 -10.87 21.21 -7.36
C TYR A 13 -10.19 20.20 -8.31
N ARG A 14 -10.22 20.45 -9.62
CA ARG A 14 -9.67 19.54 -10.64
C ARG A 14 -8.17 19.33 -10.53
N ASN A 15 -7.41 20.38 -10.18
CA ASN A 15 -5.94 20.30 -10.18
C ASN A 15 -5.36 19.76 -8.87
N PHE A 16 -6.11 19.81 -7.77
CA PHE A 16 -5.57 19.44 -6.47
C PHE A 16 -6.43 18.45 -5.70
N ILE A 17 -7.76 18.64 -5.64
CA ILE A 17 -8.64 17.86 -4.75
C ILE A 17 -9.13 16.58 -5.41
N GLU A 18 -9.58 16.63 -6.68
CA GLU A 18 -10.25 15.54 -7.39
C GLU A 18 -9.45 14.22 -7.36
N ALA A 19 -8.15 14.29 -7.62
CA ALA A 19 -7.30 13.09 -7.61
C ALA A 19 -7.13 12.49 -6.21
N ILE A 20 -7.07 13.32 -5.17
CA ILE A 20 -6.95 12.86 -3.77
C ILE A 20 -8.24 12.15 -3.37
N ASP A 21 -9.38 12.79 -3.61
CA ASP A 21 -10.71 12.24 -3.30
C ASP A 21 -10.98 10.93 -4.07
N ALA A 22 -10.66 10.90 -5.36
CA ALA A 22 -10.81 9.71 -6.19
C ALA A 22 -9.97 8.53 -5.69
N ILE A 23 -8.71 8.76 -5.31
CA ILE A 23 -7.81 7.73 -4.78
C ILE A 23 -8.32 7.20 -3.43
N ASP A 24 -8.74 8.08 -2.53
CA ASP A 24 -9.26 7.69 -1.21
C ASP A 24 -10.55 6.86 -1.32
N ASN A 25 -11.36 7.13 -2.35
CA ASN A 25 -12.57 6.34 -2.66
C ASN A 25 -12.29 5.11 -3.55
N GLY A 26 -11.04 4.77 -3.84
CA GLY A 26 -10.67 3.59 -4.61
C GLY A 26 -11.05 3.66 -6.10
N MET A 27 -11.27 4.88 -6.63
CA MET A 27 -11.59 5.06 -8.05
C MET A 27 -10.35 4.78 -8.92
N PRO A 28 -10.42 3.91 -9.93
CA PRO A 28 -9.29 3.67 -10.82
C PRO A 28 -8.97 4.92 -11.64
N ILE A 29 -7.68 5.15 -11.91
CA ILE A 29 -7.24 6.28 -12.74
C ILE A 29 -7.76 6.19 -14.18
N CYS A 30 -7.98 4.97 -14.66
CA CYS A 30 -8.47 4.67 -16.00
C CYS A 30 -9.32 3.39 -15.98
N ASP A 31 -10.45 3.42 -16.66
CA ASP A 31 -11.37 2.29 -16.88
C ASP A 31 -11.89 2.25 -18.36
N GLY A 32 -10.99 2.49 -19.31
CA GLY A 32 -11.28 2.72 -20.72
C GLY A 32 -11.16 4.19 -21.14
N LYS A 33 -11.34 5.10 -20.19
CA LYS A 33 -11.01 6.53 -20.31
C LYS A 33 -10.33 7.01 -19.03
N GLN A 34 -9.65 8.13 -19.10
CA GLN A 34 -9.05 8.76 -17.91
C GLN A 34 -10.15 9.38 -17.04
N ASN A 35 -10.23 8.96 -15.78
CA ASN A 35 -11.23 9.42 -14.82
C ASN A 35 -10.81 10.71 -14.13
N TYR A 36 -9.50 10.86 -13.83
CA TYR A 36 -8.93 12.06 -13.21
C TYR A 36 -7.46 12.22 -13.57
N ILE A 37 -6.88 13.40 -13.28
CA ILE A 37 -5.47 13.73 -13.59
C ILE A 37 -4.71 13.97 -12.28
N ILE A 38 -3.57 13.31 -12.12
CA ILE A 38 -2.68 13.53 -10.96
C ILE A 38 -1.71 14.65 -11.29
N LEU A 39 -1.92 15.82 -10.68
CA LEU A 39 -1.06 17.00 -10.81
C LEU A 39 -0.25 17.32 -9.53
N THR A 40 -0.20 16.39 -8.57
CA THR A 40 0.55 16.51 -7.31
C THR A 40 1.89 15.76 -7.33
N GLY A 41 2.21 15.09 -8.44
CA GLY A 41 3.48 14.39 -8.62
C GLY A 41 4.70 15.33 -8.61
N ILE A 42 5.90 14.77 -8.46
CA ILE A 42 7.15 15.53 -8.38
C ILE A 42 7.35 16.45 -9.61
N SER A 43 7.05 15.96 -10.82
CA SER A 43 7.19 16.73 -12.05
C SER A 43 6.29 17.98 -12.06
N SER A 44 5.03 17.84 -11.60
CA SER A 44 4.10 18.97 -11.50
C SER A 44 4.56 19.96 -10.43
N ARG A 45 5.05 19.50 -9.29
CA ARG A 45 5.56 20.37 -8.22
C ARG A 45 6.83 21.09 -8.63
N VAL A 46 7.71 20.48 -9.42
CA VAL A 46 8.87 21.12 -10.03
C VAL A 46 8.42 22.17 -11.05
N SER A 47 7.42 21.87 -11.90
CA SER A 47 6.93 22.82 -12.89
C SER A 47 6.33 24.09 -12.28
N TYR A 48 5.71 23.98 -11.09
CA TYR A 48 5.20 25.16 -10.34
C TYR A 48 6.30 26.05 -9.75
N LEU A 49 7.54 25.59 -9.75
CA LEU A 49 8.70 26.41 -9.35
C LEU A 49 9.31 27.21 -10.51
N ASN A 50 8.89 26.95 -11.75
CA ASN A 50 9.30 27.77 -12.89
C ASN A 50 8.70 29.18 -12.77
N PRO A 51 9.33 30.21 -13.40
CA PRO A 51 8.75 31.55 -13.49
C PRO A 51 7.34 31.52 -14.08
N GLU A 52 6.46 32.37 -13.56
CA GLU A 52 5.11 32.56 -14.08
C GLU A 52 5.17 33.24 -15.45
N TRP A 53 4.19 32.97 -16.33
CA TRP A 53 4.14 33.56 -17.67
C TRP A 53 4.12 35.12 -17.67
N ASN A 54 3.67 35.72 -16.58
CA ASN A 54 3.54 37.16 -16.36
C ASN A 54 4.59 37.70 -15.41
N GLU A 55 5.61 36.92 -15.08
CA GLU A 55 6.77 37.33 -14.25
C GLU A 55 7.91 37.81 -15.19
N GLU A 56 8.51 38.98 -14.92
CA GLU A 56 9.75 39.35 -15.57
C GLU A 56 10.85 38.40 -15.13
N CYS A 57 11.56 37.80 -16.08
CA CYS A 57 12.49 36.72 -15.81
C CYS A 57 13.83 36.99 -16.51
N ASP A 58 14.89 37.02 -15.72
CA ASP A 58 16.27 37.03 -16.17
C ASP A 58 16.99 35.74 -15.80
N ASP A 59 18.24 35.56 -16.22
CA ASP A 59 19.07 34.39 -15.95
C ASP A 59 19.26 34.14 -14.44
N ASN A 60 19.27 35.19 -13.63
CA ASN A 60 19.42 35.07 -12.19
C ASN A 60 18.17 34.51 -11.54
N ILE A 61 16.99 34.95 -11.96
CA ILE A 61 15.71 34.39 -11.52
C ILE A 61 15.59 32.92 -11.95
N LEU A 62 15.93 32.60 -13.21
CA LEU A 62 15.95 31.21 -13.70
C LEU A 62 16.84 30.31 -12.85
N ASN A 63 18.08 30.76 -12.55
CA ASN A 63 19.01 30.00 -11.73
C ASN A 63 18.52 29.81 -10.29
N GLN A 64 17.87 30.82 -9.72
CA GLN A 64 17.26 30.70 -8.38
C GLN A 64 16.10 29.71 -8.38
N ARG A 65 15.22 29.75 -9.36
CA ARG A 65 14.08 28.83 -9.52
C ARG A 65 14.57 27.38 -9.74
N PHE A 66 15.57 27.21 -10.61
CA PHE A 66 16.22 25.92 -10.83
C PHE A 66 16.86 25.36 -9.53
N SER A 67 17.56 26.20 -8.77
CA SER A 67 18.14 25.80 -7.49
C SER A 67 17.07 25.36 -6.47
N LYS A 68 15.90 26.01 -6.44
CA LYS A 68 14.78 25.57 -5.61
C LYS A 68 14.25 24.20 -6.05
N SER A 69 14.12 23.97 -7.35
CA SER A 69 13.70 22.70 -7.93
C SER A 69 14.67 21.58 -7.60
N LEU A 70 15.97 21.82 -7.72
CA LEU A 70 17.00 20.86 -7.33
C LEU A 70 16.91 20.47 -5.84
N LYS A 71 16.75 21.45 -4.94
CA LYS A 71 16.61 21.19 -3.50
C LYS A 71 15.35 20.36 -3.17
N LEU A 72 14.24 20.62 -3.87
CA LEU A 72 13.01 19.82 -3.71
C LEU A 72 13.27 18.37 -4.10
N VAL A 73 13.79 18.13 -5.30
CA VAL A 73 14.05 16.78 -5.82
C VAL A 73 15.10 16.05 -4.98
N GLU A 74 16.19 16.74 -4.61
CA GLU A 74 17.25 16.18 -3.76
C GLU A 74 16.72 15.72 -2.40
N LYS A 75 15.87 16.55 -1.76
CA LYS A 75 15.27 16.21 -0.47
C LYS A 75 14.42 14.93 -0.59
N GLU A 76 13.49 14.88 -1.54
CA GLU A 76 12.60 13.74 -1.70
C GLU A 76 13.35 12.47 -2.10
N PHE A 77 14.36 12.59 -2.95
CA PHE A 77 15.21 11.46 -3.32
C PHE A 77 15.96 10.88 -2.11
N LYS A 78 16.54 11.74 -1.27
CA LYS A 78 17.22 11.31 -0.04
C LYS A 78 16.26 10.65 0.96
N GLU A 79 15.06 11.22 1.14
CA GLU A 79 14.03 10.66 2.00
C GLU A 79 13.57 9.29 1.49
N HIS A 80 13.42 9.13 0.17
CA HIS A 80 13.06 7.86 -0.44
C HIS A 80 14.15 6.79 -0.26
N ILE A 81 15.43 7.13 -0.47
CA ILE A 81 16.56 6.23 -0.21
C ILE A 81 16.60 5.83 1.27
N TYR A 82 16.43 6.80 2.17
CA TYR A 82 16.40 6.54 3.61
C TYR A 82 15.29 5.55 3.99
N TYR A 83 14.08 5.75 3.46
CA TYR A 83 12.95 4.84 3.66
C TYR A 83 13.25 3.43 3.13
N LEU A 84 13.74 3.32 1.89
CA LEU A 84 14.06 2.04 1.27
C LEU A 84 15.11 1.28 2.08
N TYR A 85 16.16 1.95 2.52
CA TYR A 85 17.25 1.32 3.27
C TYR A 85 16.82 0.93 4.70
N ASN A 86 16.23 1.85 5.45
CA ASN A 86 15.96 1.64 6.88
C ASN A 86 14.64 0.90 7.17
N SER A 87 13.65 1.02 6.31
CA SER A 87 12.33 0.44 6.53
C SER A 87 12.03 -0.71 5.56
N TRP A 88 12.05 -0.44 4.27
CA TRP A 88 11.63 -1.43 3.29
C TRP A 88 12.58 -2.63 3.23
N LEU A 89 13.88 -2.40 3.06
CA LEU A 89 14.87 -3.49 2.95
C LEU A 89 14.94 -4.34 4.23
N SER A 90 14.77 -3.74 5.41
CA SER A 90 14.76 -4.47 6.68
C SER A 90 13.63 -5.50 6.79
N ALA A 91 12.54 -5.31 6.06
CA ALA A 91 11.43 -6.25 6.01
C ALA A 91 11.76 -7.55 5.27
N TYR A 92 12.75 -7.54 4.36
CA TYR A 92 13.14 -8.73 3.60
C TYR A 92 13.48 -9.92 4.50
N ASN A 93 14.28 -9.70 5.53
CA ASN A 93 14.69 -10.78 6.46
C ASN A 93 13.48 -11.34 7.23
N ILE A 94 12.54 -10.50 7.65
CA ILE A 94 11.32 -10.94 8.34
C ILE A 94 10.50 -11.86 7.43
N VAL A 95 10.27 -11.46 6.19
CA VAL A 95 9.49 -12.23 5.22
C VAL A 95 10.21 -13.52 4.86
N ASN A 96 11.53 -13.47 4.58
CA ASN A 96 12.34 -14.63 4.24
C ASN A 96 12.34 -15.68 5.36
N ASN A 97 12.54 -15.26 6.61
CA ASN A 97 12.48 -16.16 7.77
C ASN A 97 11.09 -16.79 7.92
N SER A 98 10.03 -16.02 7.68
CA SER A 98 8.66 -16.53 7.76
C SER A 98 8.37 -17.56 6.65
N ILE A 99 8.87 -17.35 5.45
CA ILE A 99 8.76 -18.31 4.34
C ILE A 99 9.55 -19.59 4.65
N ASN A 100 10.75 -19.48 5.17
CA ASN A 100 11.56 -20.65 5.54
C ASN A 100 10.88 -21.49 6.65
N ASN A 101 10.17 -20.84 7.55
CA ASN A 101 9.46 -21.49 8.67
C ASN A 101 8.02 -21.95 8.34
N ARG A 102 7.55 -21.79 7.11
CA ARG A 102 6.14 -22.00 6.72
C ARG A 102 5.60 -23.39 7.00
N TYR A 103 6.42 -24.43 6.86
CA TYR A 103 6.00 -25.81 7.10
C TYR A 103 5.82 -26.12 8.60
N ASN A 104 6.43 -25.34 9.50
CA ASN A 104 6.15 -25.43 10.93
C ASN A 104 4.82 -24.79 11.32
N ILE A 105 4.30 -23.88 10.47
CA ILE A 105 3.01 -23.26 10.65
C ILE A 105 1.87 -24.14 10.13
N HIS A 106 2.02 -24.66 8.91
CA HIS A 106 1.03 -25.52 8.28
C HIS A 106 1.68 -26.45 7.26
N ILE A 107 1.24 -27.72 7.22
CA ILE A 107 1.83 -28.77 6.38
C ILE A 107 1.84 -28.41 4.88
N SER A 108 0.87 -27.64 4.40
CA SER A 108 0.85 -27.18 3.00
C SER A 108 1.97 -26.20 2.65
N GLY A 109 2.57 -25.54 3.65
CA GLY A 109 3.52 -24.45 3.45
C GLY A 109 2.92 -23.20 2.80
N GLN A 110 1.57 -23.05 2.76
CA GLN A 110 0.89 -21.92 2.10
C GLN A 110 0.49 -20.80 3.07
N ILE A 111 0.78 -20.95 4.35
CA ILE A 111 0.54 -19.97 5.40
C ILE A 111 1.86 -19.52 5.98
N ILE A 112 2.09 -18.22 6.04
CA ILE A 112 3.23 -17.64 6.77
C ILE A 112 2.76 -16.76 7.92
N VAL A 113 3.53 -16.75 9.01
CA VAL A 113 3.33 -15.88 10.16
C VAL A 113 4.54 -14.96 10.27
N LEU A 114 4.32 -13.67 10.11
CA LEU A 114 5.37 -12.67 10.29
C LEU A 114 5.61 -12.42 11.78
N GLU A 115 6.86 -12.30 12.18
CA GLU A 115 7.26 -11.94 13.55
C GLU A 115 6.59 -10.63 14.01
N ARG A 116 6.49 -9.67 13.08
CA ARG A 116 5.81 -8.38 13.24
C ARG A 116 5.33 -7.87 11.89
N TYR A 117 4.37 -6.94 11.90
CA TYR A 117 3.95 -6.27 10.68
C TYR A 117 5.12 -5.55 9.99
N CYS A 118 5.26 -5.76 8.70
CA CYS A 118 6.22 -5.09 7.83
C CYS A 118 5.65 -4.97 6.40
N PRO A 119 6.24 -4.17 5.49
CA PRO A 119 5.84 -4.11 4.08
C PRO A 119 6.23 -5.39 3.34
N TRP A 120 5.47 -6.45 3.54
CA TRP A 120 5.78 -7.82 3.12
C TRP A 120 5.54 -8.12 1.65
N ASN A 121 4.59 -7.46 0.98
CA ASN A 121 4.03 -7.90 -0.31
C ASN A 121 5.08 -7.98 -1.43
N ALA A 122 5.88 -6.93 -1.63
CA ALA A 122 6.94 -6.91 -2.64
C ALA A 122 8.03 -7.95 -2.34
N HIS A 123 8.42 -8.09 -1.06
CA HIS A 123 9.42 -9.06 -0.62
C HIS A 123 8.93 -10.49 -0.81
N LEU A 124 7.65 -10.77 -0.51
CA LEU A 124 7.05 -12.07 -0.75
C LEU A 124 7.19 -12.48 -2.22
N SER A 125 6.82 -11.59 -3.14
CA SER A 125 6.90 -11.86 -4.59
C SER A 125 8.33 -12.11 -5.06
N ILE A 126 9.32 -11.35 -4.55
CA ILE A 126 10.75 -11.53 -4.87
C ILE A 126 11.24 -12.89 -4.36
N ILE A 127 10.97 -13.21 -3.09
CA ILE A 127 11.46 -14.45 -2.47
C ILE A 127 10.80 -15.68 -3.09
N GLU A 128 9.48 -15.64 -3.37
CA GLU A 128 8.80 -16.74 -4.07
C GLU A 128 9.39 -16.98 -5.47
N TYR A 129 9.75 -15.91 -6.19
CA TYR A 129 10.42 -16.02 -7.49
C TYR A 129 11.78 -16.68 -7.37
N ASP A 130 12.62 -16.23 -6.44
CA ASP A 130 13.97 -16.76 -6.21
C ASP A 130 13.96 -18.23 -5.78
N LEU A 131 12.98 -18.62 -4.95
CA LEU A 131 12.78 -19.99 -4.51
C LEU A 131 12.05 -20.88 -5.53
N ARG A 132 11.60 -20.33 -6.65
CA ARG A 132 10.82 -21.00 -7.70
C ARG A 132 9.50 -21.61 -7.19
N ILE A 133 8.89 -20.97 -6.20
CA ILE A 133 7.60 -21.38 -5.61
C ILE A 133 6.51 -20.35 -5.90
N LYS A 134 6.54 -19.72 -7.07
CA LYS A 134 5.67 -18.60 -7.46
C LYS A 134 4.21 -18.83 -7.07
N SER A 135 3.61 -17.83 -6.42
CA SER A 135 2.21 -17.83 -5.98
C SER A 135 1.84 -18.99 -5.03
N HIS A 136 2.82 -19.54 -4.31
CA HIS A 136 2.59 -20.64 -3.37
C HIS A 136 1.92 -20.15 -2.07
N ILE A 137 2.38 -19.02 -1.53
CA ILE A 137 1.79 -18.47 -0.30
C ILE A 137 0.40 -17.92 -0.58
N LYS A 138 -0.56 -18.29 0.27
CA LYS A 138 -1.97 -17.90 0.18
C LYS A 138 -2.40 -16.97 1.30
N PHE A 139 -1.76 -17.07 2.45
CA PHE A 139 -2.12 -16.27 3.64
C PHE A 139 -0.88 -15.75 4.35
N VAL A 140 -0.96 -14.48 4.75
CA VAL A 140 0.05 -13.78 5.56
C VAL A 140 -0.59 -13.34 6.86
N ILE A 141 -0.11 -13.86 7.98
CA ILE A 141 -0.61 -13.60 9.33
C ILE A 141 0.41 -12.76 10.09
N TYR A 142 -0.05 -11.77 10.84
CA TYR A 142 0.80 -10.96 11.71
C TYR A 142 0.01 -10.38 12.88
N LYS A 143 0.70 -10.15 14.00
CA LYS A 143 0.11 -9.52 15.17
C LYS A 143 -0.13 -8.03 14.92
N SER A 144 -1.29 -7.52 15.31
CA SER A 144 -1.59 -6.09 15.25
C SER A 144 -0.66 -5.29 16.17
N LYS A 145 -0.28 -4.08 15.76
CA LYS A 145 0.49 -3.15 16.58
C LYS A 145 -0.36 -2.42 17.62
N TYR A 146 -1.67 -2.35 17.38
CA TYR A 146 -2.59 -1.46 18.12
C TYR A 146 -3.46 -2.19 19.14
N ASN A 147 -3.66 -3.47 18.94
CA ASN A 147 -4.49 -4.30 19.79
C ASN A 147 -3.89 -5.71 19.86
N ASN A 148 -4.41 -6.55 20.76
CA ASN A 148 -3.91 -7.91 20.94
C ASN A 148 -4.61 -8.91 20.00
N THR A 149 -4.74 -8.55 18.70
CA THR A 149 -5.37 -9.35 17.66
C THR A 149 -4.39 -9.79 16.61
N TRP A 150 -4.79 -10.79 15.79
CA TRP A 150 -4.04 -11.31 14.67
C TRP A 150 -4.73 -10.98 13.37
N ASN A 151 -4.01 -10.28 12.50
CA ASN A 151 -4.48 -9.88 11.19
C ASN A 151 -4.06 -10.91 10.14
N ILE A 152 -4.94 -11.18 9.20
CA ILE A 152 -4.70 -12.06 8.06
C ILE A 152 -4.95 -11.29 6.78
N ASN A 153 -3.97 -11.29 5.88
CA ASN A 153 -4.15 -10.87 4.51
C ASN A 153 -4.14 -12.09 3.60
N THR A 154 -5.07 -12.14 2.65
CA THR A 154 -5.05 -13.14 1.59
C THR A 154 -4.09 -12.72 0.47
N VAL A 155 -3.52 -13.70 -0.19
CA VAL A 155 -2.63 -13.53 -1.35
C VAL A 155 -3.20 -14.33 -2.52
N ASN A 156 -2.95 -13.92 -3.76
CA ASN A 156 -3.29 -14.67 -4.97
C ASN A 156 -4.79 -15.05 -5.08
N ASN A 157 -5.67 -14.05 -4.94
CA ASN A 157 -7.12 -14.16 -5.12
C ASN A 157 -7.84 -15.09 -4.11
N GLN A 158 -7.21 -15.46 -3.00
CA GLN A 158 -7.92 -16.15 -1.92
C GLN A 158 -8.92 -15.20 -1.25
N ARG A 159 -10.03 -15.76 -0.76
CA ARG A 159 -11.06 -14.96 -0.07
C ARG A 159 -11.65 -15.75 1.09
N PHE A 160 -11.94 -15.03 2.18
CA PHE A 160 -12.69 -15.56 3.31
C PHE A 160 -14.19 -15.38 3.09
N PRO A 161 -15.01 -16.43 3.21
CA PRO A 161 -16.46 -16.28 3.27
C PRO A 161 -16.87 -15.51 4.53
N ILE A 162 -17.79 -14.57 4.40
CA ILE A 162 -18.23 -13.69 5.51
C ILE A 162 -18.84 -14.49 6.67
N PHE A 163 -19.48 -15.66 6.39
CA PHE A 163 -20.09 -16.52 7.43
C PHE A 163 -19.08 -17.02 8.47
N MET A 164 -17.76 -17.04 8.18
CA MET A 164 -16.75 -17.48 9.14
C MET A 164 -16.66 -16.56 10.38
N CYS A 165 -17.20 -15.35 10.30
CA CYS A 165 -17.34 -14.39 11.40
C CYS A 165 -18.76 -14.38 11.99
N SER A 166 -19.53 -15.44 11.81
CA SER A 166 -20.91 -15.56 12.32
C SER A 166 -20.95 -15.87 13.82
N ALA A 167 -22.17 -15.94 14.38
CA ALA A 167 -22.41 -16.16 15.81
C ALA A 167 -21.83 -17.47 16.38
N THR A 168 -21.51 -18.45 15.56
CA THR A 168 -20.87 -19.72 15.97
C THR A 168 -19.36 -19.58 16.17
N ASN A 169 -18.76 -18.53 15.66
CA ASN A 169 -17.36 -18.07 15.75
C ASN A 169 -16.32 -19.17 16.14
N ILE A 170 -16.29 -20.25 15.37
CA ILE A 170 -15.45 -21.42 15.63
C ILE A 170 -13.95 -21.10 15.57
N TYR A 171 -13.60 -19.99 14.88
CA TYR A 171 -12.21 -19.62 14.57
C TYR A 171 -11.73 -18.41 15.36
N ASP A 172 -12.44 -17.91 16.39
CA ASP A 172 -12.12 -16.67 17.08
C ASP A 172 -12.07 -15.42 16.15
N CYS A 173 -12.80 -15.48 15.03
CA CYS A 173 -12.87 -14.39 14.08
C CYS A 173 -13.57 -13.16 14.69
N ILE A 174 -12.96 -11.98 14.55
CA ILE A 174 -13.52 -10.72 15.01
C ILE A 174 -14.15 -9.97 13.83
N PHE A 175 -13.49 -10.01 12.67
CA PHE A 175 -13.86 -9.22 11.50
C PHE A 175 -13.35 -9.86 10.20
N ILE A 176 -14.14 -9.75 9.15
CA ILE A 176 -13.76 -9.98 7.75
C ILE A 176 -14.26 -8.80 6.95
N ASN A 177 -13.42 -8.23 6.09
CA ASN A 177 -13.85 -7.16 5.18
C ASN A 177 -14.82 -7.70 4.11
N ASP A 178 -15.62 -6.81 3.51
CA ASP A 178 -16.68 -7.17 2.54
C ASP A 178 -16.18 -7.95 1.32
N VAL A 179 -14.91 -7.75 0.95
CA VAL A 179 -14.26 -8.44 -0.17
C VAL A 179 -13.68 -9.81 0.22
N GLY A 180 -13.55 -10.10 1.52
CA GLY A 180 -12.96 -11.33 2.04
C GLY A 180 -11.44 -11.43 1.92
N THR A 181 -10.75 -10.32 1.68
CA THR A 181 -9.29 -10.30 1.48
C THR A 181 -8.50 -10.00 2.75
N TYR A 182 -9.19 -9.56 3.80
CA TYR A 182 -8.60 -9.23 5.09
C TYR A 182 -9.51 -9.73 6.22
N SER A 183 -8.91 -10.30 7.25
CA SER A 183 -9.62 -10.67 8.47
C SER A 183 -8.82 -10.38 9.73
N CYS A 184 -9.51 -10.37 10.88
CA CYS A 184 -8.94 -10.15 12.19
C CYS A 184 -9.44 -11.23 13.18
N ASN A 185 -8.52 -11.83 13.93
CA ASN A 185 -8.79 -12.92 14.87
C ASN A 185 -8.28 -12.61 16.28
N LYS A 186 -8.89 -13.20 17.31
CA LYS A 186 -8.44 -13.04 18.69
C LYS A 186 -7.13 -13.78 18.94
N THR A 187 -6.96 -14.96 18.34
CA THR A 187 -5.82 -15.85 18.61
C THR A 187 -5.07 -16.19 17.32
N LEU A 188 -3.78 -16.51 17.44
CA LEU A 188 -2.98 -17.03 16.32
C LEU A 188 -3.55 -18.37 15.83
N GLN A 189 -3.93 -19.26 16.75
CA GLN A 189 -4.46 -20.56 16.40
C GLN A 189 -5.77 -20.44 15.63
N GLY A 190 -6.67 -19.55 16.04
CA GLY A 190 -7.90 -19.25 15.31
C GLY A 190 -7.62 -18.71 13.89
N ALA A 191 -6.63 -17.84 13.75
CA ALA A 191 -6.18 -17.32 12.46
C ALA A 191 -5.66 -18.44 11.54
N ILE A 192 -4.81 -19.35 12.06
CA ILE A 192 -4.28 -20.49 11.29
C ILE A 192 -5.42 -21.45 10.91
N SER A 193 -6.31 -21.77 11.86
CA SER A 193 -7.44 -22.70 11.61
C SER A 193 -8.39 -22.17 10.52
N MET A 194 -8.63 -20.87 10.53
CA MET A 194 -9.44 -20.19 9.51
C MET A 194 -8.79 -20.28 8.11
N CYS A 195 -7.48 -20.05 8.02
CA CYS A 195 -6.74 -20.22 6.77
C CYS A 195 -6.74 -21.69 6.31
N SER A 196 -6.54 -22.63 7.24
CA SER A 196 -6.54 -24.08 6.95
C SER A 196 -7.88 -24.57 6.40
N TYR A 197 -9.00 -24.05 6.91
CA TYR A 197 -10.32 -24.36 6.37
C TYR A 197 -10.44 -23.98 4.89
N ILE A 198 -9.97 -22.77 4.51
CA ILE A 198 -10.00 -22.33 3.11
C ILE A 198 -9.09 -23.16 2.20
N LEU A 199 -7.97 -23.66 2.72
CA LEU A 199 -7.06 -24.51 1.93
C LEU A 199 -7.61 -25.92 1.67
N ASN A 200 -8.61 -26.34 2.45
CA ASN A 200 -9.26 -27.66 2.33
C ASN A 200 -10.57 -27.60 1.54
N LEU A 201 -11.02 -26.43 1.09
CA LEU A 201 -12.14 -26.24 0.16
C LEU A 201 -11.70 -26.42 -1.28
#